data_8b2e14c2827e54e00b3d8dc214297b04
#
_entry.id   8b2e14c2827e54e00b3d8dc214297b04
#
_cell.length_a   1.000
_cell.length_b   1.000
_cell.length_c   1.000
_cell.angle_alpha   90.00
_cell.angle_beta   90.00
_cell.angle_gamma   90.00
#
_symmetry.space_group_name_H-M   'P 1'
#
loop_
_entity.id
_entity.type
_entity.pdbx_description
1 polymer ?
#
loop_
_entity_poly.entity_id
_entity_poly.type
_entity_poly.pdbx_seq_one_letter_code
_entity_poly.pdbx_strand_id
1 'polypeptide(L)'
;MTQNKYVLNWIDEMAAMTCPDKIVWIDGTEEQAEALRAEACSTGEMFKLNEELLPNCYLHRTAVNDVARVEGRTFICTSKKEDAGNINNWMAPEECYAKLSKLYKGSMKGRTMYVIPYSMSIVGSPFAKYGIELTDSIYVVLNMLIMTRVGTNVLEALGESGDFIKGLHARADIDEENRYICHFPEDNTIWSVNSGYGGNVLLGKKCFALRIASYLGRKEGWMAEHMLILGVEYPDGETKYICAAFPSAC
;
A
#
# COMPACT_ATOMS: atom_id res chain seq x y z
N MET A 1 -10.88 -17.62 -2.08
CA MET A 1 -10.97 -16.45 -2.99
C MET A 1 -12.33 -15.80 -2.77
N THR A 2 -12.43 -14.50 -3.00
CA THR A 2 -13.68 -13.75 -2.81
C THR A 2 -14.64 -13.90 -3.97
N GLN A 3 -15.96 -13.69 -3.70
CA GLN A 3 -17.01 -13.51 -4.71
C GLN A 3 -17.42 -12.04 -4.87
N ASN A 4 -16.72 -11.13 -4.19
CA ASN A 4 -17.00 -9.70 -4.24
C ASN A 4 -16.74 -9.15 -5.63
N LYS A 5 -17.82 -8.78 -6.33
CA LYS A 5 -17.79 -8.30 -7.73
C LYS A 5 -17.02 -6.98 -7.88
N TYR A 6 -17.06 -6.12 -6.88
CA TYR A 6 -16.32 -4.84 -6.93
C TYR A 6 -14.82 -5.07 -6.91
N VAL A 7 -14.36 -6.02 -6.08
CA VAL A 7 -12.94 -6.39 -6.00
C VAL A 7 -12.49 -7.06 -7.30
N LEU A 8 -13.25 -8.05 -7.78
CA LEU A 8 -12.90 -8.80 -9.00
C LEU A 8 -12.88 -7.90 -10.23
N ASN A 9 -13.91 -7.07 -10.44
CA ASN A 9 -13.97 -6.16 -11.59
C ASN A 9 -12.80 -5.17 -11.59
N TRP A 10 -12.45 -4.63 -10.43
CA TRP A 10 -11.32 -3.71 -10.34
C TRP A 10 -9.98 -4.40 -10.64
N ILE A 11 -9.77 -5.63 -10.14
CA ILE A 11 -8.56 -6.40 -10.45
C ILE A 11 -8.48 -6.69 -11.96
N ASP A 12 -9.59 -7.09 -12.57
CA ASP A 12 -9.65 -7.39 -14.01
C ASP A 12 -9.34 -6.13 -14.85
N GLU A 13 -9.87 -4.97 -14.46
CA GLU A 13 -9.58 -3.69 -15.10
C GLU A 13 -8.07 -3.34 -15.01
N MET A 14 -7.49 -3.46 -13.82
CA MET A 14 -6.07 -3.16 -13.61
C MET A 14 -5.17 -4.18 -14.32
N ALA A 15 -5.54 -5.45 -14.33
CA ALA A 15 -4.82 -6.50 -15.05
C ALA A 15 -4.86 -6.26 -16.57
N ALA A 16 -6.01 -5.86 -17.11
CA ALA A 16 -6.13 -5.50 -18.53
C ALA A 16 -5.22 -4.34 -18.92
N MET A 17 -5.07 -3.35 -18.03
CA MET A 17 -4.20 -2.19 -18.25
C MET A 17 -2.71 -2.54 -18.12
N THR A 18 -2.33 -3.24 -17.04
CA THR A 18 -0.92 -3.51 -16.70
C THR A 18 -0.34 -4.76 -17.39
N CYS A 19 -1.19 -5.69 -17.85
CA CYS A 19 -0.85 -6.92 -18.57
C CYS A 19 0.13 -7.84 -17.80
N PRO A 20 -0.16 -8.27 -16.57
CA PRO A 20 0.68 -9.21 -15.86
C PRO A 20 0.59 -10.62 -16.50
N ASP A 21 1.67 -11.39 -16.41
CA ASP A 21 1.69 -12.79 -16.88
C ASP A 21 0.95 -13.74 -15.92
N LYS A 22 0.88 -13.35 -14.64
CA LYS A 22 0.27 -14.14 -13.56
C LYS A 22 -0.34 -13.23 -12.51
N ILE A 23 -1.44 -13.67 -11.91
CA ILE A 23 -2.06 -13.02 -10.75
C ILE A 23 -2.00 -13.99 -9.56
N VAL A 24 -1.45 -13.53 -8.44
CA VAL A 24 -1.30 -14.29 -7.20
C VAL A 24 -1.99 -13.57 -6.05
N TRP A 25 -2.91 -14.25 -5.41
CA TRP A 25 -3.57 -13.76 -4.20
C TRP A 25 -2.73 -14.06 -2.98
N ILE A 26 -2.62 -13.06 -2.10
CA ILE A 26 -1.91 -13.19 -0.83
C ILE A 26 -2.93 -13.59 0.24
N ASP A 27 -2.75 -14.78 0.79
CA ASP A 27 -3.65 -15.38 1.79
C ASP A 27 -3.30 -15.04 3.23
N GLY A 28 -2.09 -14.50 3.45
CA GLY A 28 -1.60 -14.09 4.76
C GLY A 28 -0.97 -15.23 5.58
N THR A 29 -0.77 -16.41 4.98
CA THR A 29 -0.12 -17.54 5.67
C THR A 29 1.40 -17.38 5.72
N GLU A 30 2.03 -17.90 6.78
CA GLU A 30 3.48 -17.91 6.91
C GLU A 30 4.13 -18.82 5.84
N GLU A 31 3.45 -19.89 5.45
CA GLU A 31 3.92 -20.77 4.38
C GLU A 31 4.06 -20.02 3.05
N GLN A 32 3.08 -19.20 2.67
CA GLN A 32 3.17 -18.37 1.47
C GLN A 32 4.27 -17.30 1.63
N ALA A 33 4.38 -16.69 2.81
CA ALA A 33 5.41 -15.69 3.09
C ALA A 33 6.82 -16.28 2.97
N GLU A 34 7.07 -17.48 3.48
CA GLU A 34 8.37 -18.19 3.34
C GLU A 34 8.67 -18.52 1.86
N ALA A 35 7.68 -18.98 1.11
CA ALA A 35 7.86 -19.23 -0.33
C ALA A 35 8.26 -17.94 -1.07
N LEU A 36 7.62 -16.82 -0.75
CA LEU A 36 7.94 -15.52 -1.34
C LEU A 36 9.32 -15.00 -0.92
N ARG A 37 9.75 -15.20 0.34
CA ARG A 37 11.12 -14.88 0.77
C ARG A 37 12.16 -15.69 0.00
N ALA A 38 11.90 -16.98 -0.18
CA ALA A 38 12.79 -17.85 -0.95
C ALA A 38 12.87 -17.41 -2.42
N GLU A 39 11.73 -17.08 -3.05
CA GLU A 39 11.66 -16.54 -4.40
C GLU A 39 12.45 -15.22 -4.51
N ALA A 40 12.21 -14.26 -3.61
CA ALA A 40 12.91 -12.98 -3.60
C ALA A 40 14.43 -13.13 -3.43
N CYS A 41 14.87 -14.10 -2.63
CA CYS A 41 16.30 -14.40 -2.50
C CYS A 41 16.87 -15.05 -3.77
N SER A 42 16.12 -15.93 -4.41
CA SER A 42 16.57 -16.62 -5.65
C SER A 42 16.71 -15.68 -6.84
N THR A 43 15.88 -14.64 -6.91
CA THR A 43 15.91 -13.61 -7.94
C THR A 43 16.86 -12.45 -7.64
N GLY A 44 17.42 -12.40 -6.43
CA GLY A 44 18.29 -11.29 -5.98
C GLY A 44 17.53 -10.02 -5.61
N GLU A 45 16.21 -10.07 -5.50
CA GLU A 45 15.42 -8.94 -4.99
C GLU A 45 15.69 -8.69 -3.51
N MET A 46 15.97 -9.76 -2.75
CA MET A 46 16.35 -9.71 -1.34
C MET A 46 17.56 -10.61 -1.06
N PHE A 47 18.25 -10.32 0.04
CA PHE A 47 19.40 -11.11 0.49
C PHE A 47 19.19 -11.50 1.95
N LYS A 48 19.22 -12.81 2.24
CA LYS A 48 19.17 -13.30 3.60
C LYS A 48 20.47 -12.90 4.33
N LEU A 49 20.35 -12.35 5.53
CA LEU A 49 21.49 -11.96 6.33
C LEU A 49 22.03 -13.14 7.13
N ASN A 50 23.10 -12.90 7.92
CA ASN A 50 23.70 -13.92 8.77
C ASN A 50 22.70 -14.36 9.87
N GLU A 51 22.26 -15.60 9.80
CA GLU A 51 21.22 -16.16 10.69
C GLU A 51 21.68 -16.29 12.17
N GLU A 52 23.00 -16.39 12.43
CA GLU A 52 23.52 -16.45 13.80
C GLU A 52 23.48 -15.08 14.49
N LEU A 53 23.70 -14.00 13.71
CA LEU A 53 23.77 -12.63 14.23
C LEU A 53 22.44 -11.90 14.07
N LEU A 54 21.73 -12.17 13.00
CA LEU A 54 20.50 -11.45 12.59
C LEU A 54 19.46 -12.48 12.10
N PRO A 55 18.92 -13.30 13.00
CA PRO A 55 17.97 -14.36 12.62
C PRO A 55 16.73 -13.73 11.95
N ASN A 56 16.27 -14.37 10.88
CA ASN A 56 15.10 -13.96 10.09
C ASN A 56 15.19 -12.55 9.48
N CYS A 57 16.40 -12.03 9.29
CA CYS A 57 16.62 -10.71 8.70
C CYS A 57 17.01 -10.81 7.23
N TYR A 58 16.43 -9.90 6.44
CA TYR A 58 16.67 -9.80 5.00
C TYR A 58 17.05 -8.37 4.63
N LEU A 59 17.95 -8.22 3.67
CA LEU A 59 18.32 -6.95 3.08
C LEU A 59 17.66 -6.80 1.71
N HIS A 60 16.93 -5.71 1.52
CA HIS A 60 16.48 -5.25 0.20
C HIS A 60 17.18 -3.94 -0.15
N ARG A 61 17.59 -3.79 -1.40
CA ARG A 61 18.14 -2.55 -1.93
C ARG A 61 17.34 -2.12 -3.14
N THR A 62 16.83 -0.90 -3.09
CA THR A 62 16.24 -0.28 -4.27
C THR A 62 17.31 0.30 -5.21
N ALA A 63 16.92 0.73 -6.41
CA ALA A 63 17.84 1.33 -7.36
C ALA A 63 18.45 2.64 -6.81
N VAL A 64 19.66 2.99 -7.28
CA VAL A 64 20.39 4.18 -6.81
C VAL A 64 19.63 5.49 -7.09
N ASN A 65 18.85 5.51 -8.19
CA ASN A 65 18.00 6.64 -8.58
C ASN A 65 16.60 6.60 -7.95
N ASP A 66 16.30 5.63 -7.08
CA ASP A 66 15.05 5.60 -6.35
C ASP A 66 15.19 6.36 -5.02
N VAL A 67 14.13 6.95 -4.54
CA VAL A 67 14.16 7.86 -3.39
C VAL A 67 13.02 7.61 -2.42
N ALA A 68 13.27 7.90 -1.13
CA ALA A 68 12.30 7.72 -0.06
C ALA A 68 11.08 8.64 -0.17
N ARG A 69 11.22 9.80 -0.82
CA ARG A 69 10.19 10.82 -0.95
C ARG A 69 10.21 11.45 -2.33
N VAL A 70 9.04 11.63 -2.91
CA VAL A 70 8.84 12.27 -4.21
C VAL A 70 7.81 13.39 -4.03
N GLU A 71 8.16 14.41 -3.24
CA GLU A 71 7.22 15.49 -2.87
C GLU A 71 6.69 16.22 -4.11
N GLY A 72 7.56 16.60 -5.03
CA GLY A 72 7.19 17.30 -6.26
C GLY A 72 6.35 16.48 -7.25
N ARG A 73 6.21 15.17 -7.03
CA ARG A 73 5.45 14.24 -7.88
C ARG A 73 4.39 13.44 -7.10
N THR A 74 4.09 13.91 -5.88
CA THR A 74 3.00 13.40 -5.05
C THR A 74 1.82 14.35 -5.13
N PHE A 75 0.67 13.86 -5.57
CA PHE A 75 -0.52 14.67 -5.84
C PHE A 75 -1.72 14.15 -5.06
N ILE A 76 -2.58 15.09 -4.67
CA ILE A 76 -3.94 14.83 -4.23
C ILE A 76 -4.87 15.30 -5.35
N CYS A 77 -5.62 14.36 -5.91
CA CYS A 77 -6.47 14.58 -7.07
C CYS A 77 -7.94 14.59 -6.64
N THR A 78 -8.47 15.78 -6.48
CA THR A 78 -9.85 16.04 -6.07
C THR A 78 -10.54 16.92 -7.10
N SER A 79 -11.87 16.81 -7.21
CA SER A 79 -12.68 17.65 -8.12
C SER A 79 -12.55 19.14 -7.79
N LYS A 80 -12.33 19.48 -6.53
CA LYS A 80 -12.06 20.83 -6.05
C LYS A 80 -10.66 20.93 -5.49
N LYS A 81 -9.86 21.87 -5.97
CA LYS A 81 -8.48 22.09 -5.52
C LYS A 81 -8.38 22.34 -4.01
N GLU A 82 -9.35 23.01 -3.43
CA GLU A 82 -9.38 23.33 -1.99
C GLU A 82 -9.43 22.08 -1.12
N ASP A 83 -9.99 20.98 -1.64
CA ASP A 83 -10.09 19.71 -0.92
C ASP A 83 -8.78 18.93 -0.88
N ALA A 84 -7.78 19.30 -1.68
CA ALA A 84 -6.43 18.75 -1.61
C ALA A 84 -5.62 19.27 -0.40
N GLY A 85 -6.05 20.38 0.20
CA GLY A 85 -5.34 21.06 1.27
C GLY A 85 -4.23 22.00 0.76
N ASN A 86 -3.79 22.91 1.64
CA ASN A 86 -2.94 24.05 1.23
C ASN A 86 -1.48 23.67 0.94
N ILE A 87 -0.99 22.54 1.46
CA ILE A 87 0.41 22.13 1.37
C ILE A 87 0.67 21.01 0.36
N ASN A 88 -0.38 20.47 -0.24
CA ASN A 88 -0.25 19.36 -1.19
C ASN A 88 -0.27 19.87 -2.63
N ASN A 89 0.45 19.17 -3.51
CA ASN A 89 0.28 19.37 -4.94
C ASN A 89 -1.10 18.84 -5.36
N TRP A 90 -1.75 19.55 -6.23
CA TRP A 90 -3.04 19.19 -6.79
C TRP A 90 -2.96 18.99 -8.31
N MET A 91 -3.73 18.03 -8.80
CA MET A 91 -3.96 17.79 -10.23
C MET A 91 -5.43 17.38 -10.41
N ALA A 92 -6.06 17.80 -11.50
CA ALA A 92 -7.42 17.35 -11.81
C ALA A 92 -7.45 15.82 -11.96
N PRO A 93 -8.46 15.12 -11.41
CA PRO A 93 -8.51 13.65 -11.46
C PRO A 93 -8.40 13.09 -12.87
N GLU A 94 -9.14 13.65 -13.83
CA GLU A 94 -9.19 13.19 -15.23
C GLU A 94 -7.82 13.34 -15.91
N GLU A 95 -7.14 14.46 -15.67
CA GLU A 95 -5.79 14.71 -16.20
C GLU A 95 -4.79 13.68 -15.61
N CYS A 96 -4.88 13.46 -14.31
CA CYS A 96 -4.01 12.52 -13.60
C CYS A 96 -4.22 11.08 -14.08
N TYR A 97 -5.46 10.61 -14.15
CA TYR A 97 -5.79 9.28 -14.69
C TYR A 97 -5.32 9.10 -16.13
N ALA A 98 -5.57 10.08 -17.00
CA ALA A 98 -5.13 10.02 -18.40
C ALA A 98 -3.59 9.96 -18.52
N LYS A 99 -2.86 10.65 -17.65
CA LYS A 99 -1.40 10.62 -17.61
C LYS A 99 -0.89 9.28 -17.08
N LEU A 100 -1.39 8.83 -15.94
CA LEU A 100 -0.91 7.63 -15.29
C LEU A 100 -1.27 6.36 -16.08
N SER A 101 -2.44 6.29 -16.69
CA SER A 101 -2.84 5.13 -17.52
C SER A 101 -1.84 4.84 -18.64
N LYS A 102 -1.18 5.88 -19.18
CA LYS A 102 -0.13 5.70 -20.20
C LYS A 102 1.11 5.04 -19.61
N LEU A 103 1.47 5.39 -18.36
CA LEU A 103 2.63 4.82 -17.66
C LEU A 103 2.37 3.39 -17.20
N TYR A 104 1.13 3.10 -16.79
CA TYR A 104 0.75 1.76 -16.35
C TYR A 104 0.51 0.76 -17.50
N LYS A 105 0.27 1.25 -18.71
CA LYS A 105 -0.03 0.37 -19.85
C LYS A 105 1.08 -0.64 -20.10
N GLY A 106 0.81 -1.92 -19.79
CA GLY A 106 1.75 -3.03 -19.94
C GLY A 106 2.91 -3.01 -18.95
N SER A 107 2.84 -2.25 -17.86
CA SER A 107 3.92 -2.10 -16.87
C SER A 107 4.27 -3.39 -16.14
N MET A 108 3.36 -4.37 -16.11
CA MET A 108 3.58 -5.66 -15.46
C MET A 108 3.82 -6.81 -16.43
N LYS A 109 4.07 -6.55 -17.72
CA LYS A 109 4.44 -7.61 -18.68
C LYS A 109 5.70 -8.35 -18.23
N GLY A 110 5.68 -9.68 -18.28
CA GLY A 110 6.77 -10.53 -17.79
C GLY A 110 6.84 -10.63 -16.27
N ARG A 111 5.82 -10.12 -15.54
CA ARG A 111 5.80 -10.04 -14.07
C ARG A 111 4.53 -10.65 -13.49
N THR A 112 4.59 -10.95 -12.20
CA THR A 112 3.44 -11.36 -11.41
C THR A 112 2.77 -10.15 -10.77
N MET A 113 1.44 -10.06 -10.86
CA MET A 113 0.64 -9.15 -10.05
C MET A 113 0.24 -9.86 -8.77
N TYR A 114 0.67 -9.33 -7.64
CA TYR A 114 0.24 -9.79 -6.31
C TYR A 114 -0.98 -8.99 -5.87
N VAL A 115 -2.01 -9.69 -5.39
CA VAL A 115 -3.24 -9.10 -4.85
C VAL A 115 -3.20 -9.23 -3.34
N ILE A 116 -3.09 -8.10 -2.63
CA ILE A 116 -2.90 -8.05 -1.19
C ILE A 116 -4.16 -7.47 -0.53
N PRO A 117 -5.08 -8.32 -0.01
CA PRO A 117 -6.15 -7.83 0.83
C PRO A 117 -5.59 -7.50 2.22
N TYR A 118 -5.82 -6.26 2.69
CA TYR A 118 -5.26 -5.81 3.96
C TYR A 118 -6.21 -4.93 4.77
N SER A 119 -5.97 -4.89 6.09
CA SER A 119 -6.61 -3.96 7.01
C SER A 119 -5.58 -3.14 7.75
N MET A 120 -5.81 -1.83 7.87
CA MET A 120 -4.97 -0.94 8.67
C MET A 120 -5.27 -1.01 10.17
N SER A 121 -6.36 -1.66 10.54
CA SER A 121 -6.80 -1.89 11.92
C SER A 121 -7.03 -3.37 12.17
N ILE A 122 -7.42 -3.72 13.39
CA ILE A 122 -7.84 -5.08 13.74
C ILE A 122 -9.06 -5.44 12.88
N VAL A 123 -8.99 -6.58 12.20
CA VAL A 123 -10.08 -7.09 11.36
C VAL A 123 -11.32 -7.31 12.21
N GLY A 124 -12.47 -6.81 11.74
CA GLY A 124 -13.73 -6.87 12.46
C GLY A 124 -13.94 -5.75 13.51
N SER A 125 -12.95 -4.88 13.71
CA SER A 125 -13.15 -3.66 14.51
C SER A 125 -14.16 -2.72 13.83
N PRO A 126 -15.01 -1.98 14.59
CA PRO A 126 -15.91 -0.97 14.02
C PRO A 126 -15.15 0.20 13.35
N PHE A 127 -13.85 0.34 13.63
CA PHE A 127 -12.96 1.32 13.02
C PHE A 127 -12.10 0.73 11.90
N ALA A 128 -12.28 -0.55 11.56
CA ALA A 128 -11.50 -1.17 10.51
C ALA A 128 -11.79 -0.53 9.15
N LYS A 129 -10.72 -0.25 8.40
CA LYS A 129 -10.79 0.17 7.02
C LYS A 129 -9.98 -0.83 6.19
N TYR A 130 -10.60 -1.34 5.15
CA TYR A 130 -10.02 -2.40 4.32
C TYR A 130 -9.46 -1.81 3.02
N GLY A 131 -8.44 -2.47 2.50
CA GLY A 131 -7.87 -2.13 1.21
C GLY A 131 -7.45 -3.37 0.44
N ILE A 132 -7.31 -3.21 -0.85
CA ILE A 132 -6.69 -4.19 -1.75
C ILE A 132 -5.52 -3.45 -2.42
N GLU A 133 -4.31 -3.94 -2.24
CA GLU A 133 -3.14 -3.42 -2.95
C GLU A 133 -2.72 -4.40 -4.05
N LEU A 134 -2.54 -3.88 -5.26
CA LEU A 134 -1.98 -4.60 -6.40
C LEU A 134 -0.54 -4.15 -6.60
N THR A 135 0.38 -5.08 -6.72
CA THR A 135 1.81 -4.77 -6.90
C THR A 135 2.53 -5.84 -7.71
N ASP A 136 3.63 -5.47 -8.36
CA ASP A 136 4.55 -6.37 -9.05
C ASP A 136 5.83 -6.66 -8.23
N SER A 137 5.84 -6.38 -6.93
CA SER A 137 7.01 -6.49 -6.05
C SER A 137 6.77 -7.42 -4.87
N ILE A 138 7.58 -8.47 -4.73
CA ILE A 138 7.57 -9.36 -3.56
C ILE A 138 7.97 -8.59 -2.28
N TYR A 139 8.90 -7.64 -2.40
CA TYR A 139 9.29 -6.77 -1.29
C TYR A 139 8.10 -6.05 -0.68
N VAL A 140 7.18 -5.53 -1.51
CA VAL A 140 5.96 -4.88 -1.05
C VAL A 140 5.06 -5.87 -0.31
N VAL A 141 4.84 -7.06 -0.87
CA VAL A 141 4.03 -8.12 -0.23
C VAL A 141 4.55 -8.43 1.18
N LEU A 142 5.86 -8.70 1.30
CA LEU A 142 6.47 -9.07 2.58
C LEU A 142 6.40 -7.95 3.62
N ASN A 143 6.54 -6.70 3.18
CA ASN A 143 6.38 -5.56 4.09
C ASN A 143 4.92 -5.32 4.50
N MET A 144 3.96 -5.52 3.60
CA MET A 144 2.55 -5.41 3.95
C MET A 144 2.13 -6.46 4.97
N LEU A 145 2.66 -7.68 4.88
CA LEU A 145 2.47 -8.75 5.88
C LEU A 145 2.97 -8.34 7.29
N ILE A 146 4.06 -7.56 7.36
CA ILE A 146 4.61 -7.07 8.64
C ILE A 146 3.80 -5.86 9.17
N MET A 147 3.42 -4.95 8.29
CA MET A 147 2.91 -3.62 8.67
C MET A 147 1.39 -3.55 8.80
N THR A 148 0.67 -4.50 8.23
CA THR A 148 -0.80 -4.53 8.21
C THR A 148 -1.33 -5.92 8.57
N ARG A 149 -2.64 -6.10 8.57
CA ARG A 149 -3.27 -7.41 8.70
C ARG A 149 -3.66 -7.85 7.31
N VAL A 150 -2.95 -8.82 6.78
CA VAL A 150 -3.13 -9.33 5.41
C VAL A 150 -3.78 -10.71 5.45
N GLY A 151 -4.66 -10.98 4.51
CA GLY A 151 -5.10 -12.34 4.27
C GLY A 151 -6.57 -12.49 3.92
N THR A 152 -7.00 -13.74 3.84
CA THR A 152 -8.38 -14.11 3.46
C THR A 152 -9.44 -13.60 4.43
N ASN A 153 -9.11 -13.48 5.72
CA ASN A 153 -9.99 -12.92 6.74
C ASN A 153 -10.39 -11.45 6.46
N VAL A 154 -9.55 -10.70 5.76
CA VAL A 154 -9.89 -9.34 5.31
C VAL A 154 -10.97 -9.38 4.24
N LEU A 155 -10.89 -10.32 3.29
CA LEU A 155 -11.91 -10.50 2.26
C LEU A 155 -13.25 -10.97 2.84
N GLU A 156 -13.19 -11.83 3.84
CA GLU A 156 -14.38 -12.29 4.58
C GLU A 156 -15.06 -11.12 5.31
N ALA A 157 -14.26 -10.28 6.00
CA ALA A 157 -14.77 -9.12 6.71
C ALA A 157 -15.30 -8.02 5.77
N LEU A 158 -14.68 -7.85 4.59
CA LEU A 158 -15.16 -6.94 3.55
C LEU A 158 -16.49 -7.43 2.96
N GLY A 159 -16.67 -8.74 2.85
CA GLY A 159 -17.88 -9.36 2.30
C GLY A 159 -18.16 -8.88 0.87
N GLU A 160 -19.40 -8.43 0.61
CA GLU A 160 -19.84 -7.92 -0.70
C GLU A 160 -19.73 -6.38 -0.81
N SER A 161 -19.12 -5.71 0.17
CA SER A 161 -18.99 -4.25 0.17
C SER A 161 -18.07 -3.78 -0.97
N GLY A 162 -18.45 -2.68 -1.62
CA GLY A 162 -17.59 -1.93 -2.55
C GLY A 162 -16.76 -0.85 -1.86
N ASP A 163 -16.88 -0.69 -0.53
CA ASP A 163 -16.15 0.31 0.23
C ASP A 163 -14.80 -0.23 0.69
N PHE A 164 -13.81 -0.13 -0.16
CA PHE A 164 -12.42 -0.46 0.12
C PHE A 164 -11.46 0.47 -0.61
N ILE A 165 -10.26 0.61 -0.08
CA ILE A 165 -9.20 1.41 -0.71
C ILE A 165 -8.53 0.58 -1.80
N LYS A 166 -8.46 1.15 -2.99
CA LYS A 166 -7.86 0.58 -4.21
C LYS A 166 -6.44 1.08 -4.35
N GLY A 167 -5.46 0.25 -4.09
CA GLY A 167 -4.04 0.59 -4.24
C GLY A 167 -3.44 -0.08 -5.47
N LEU A 168 -2.92 0.68 -6.43
CA LEU A 168 -2.15 0.16 -7.55
C LEU A 168 -0.72 0.66 -7.49
N HIS A 169 0.21 -0.27 -7.32
CA HIS A 169 1.64 -0.04 -7.38
C HIS A 169 2.25 -0.83 -8.53
N ALA A 170 3.08 -0.17 -9.35
CA ALA A 170 3.95 -0.82 -10.30
C ALA A 170 5.37 -0.28 -10.15
N ARG A 171 6.31 -1.15 -9.81
CA ARG A 171 7.73 -0.84 -9.79
C ARG A 171 8.22 -0.43 -11.17
N ALA A 172 7.70 -1.10 -12.22
CA ALA A 172 8.01 -0.82 -13.61
C ALA A 172 9.53 -0.66 -13.85
N ASP A 173 9.96 0.39 -14.54
CA ASP A 173 11.38 0.61 -14.87
C ASP A 173 12.12 1.50 -13.85
N ILE A 174 11.48 1.89 -12.75
CA ILE A 174 12.03 2.83 -11.74
C ILE A 174 12.55 4.12 -12.41
N ASP A 175 11.70 4.71 -13.24
CA ASP A 175 11.98 5.94 -13.96
C ASP A 175 11.69 7.15 -13.06
N GLU A 176 12.74 7.89 -12.69
CA GLU A 176 12.62 9.05 -11.81
C GLU A 176 11.87 10.23 -12.43
N GLU A 177 11.89 10.38 -13.76
CA GLU A 177 11.17 11.44 -14.45
C GLU A 177 9.68 11.16 -14.55
N ASN A 178 9.29 9.88 -14.61
CA ASN A 178 7.92 9.41 -14.70
C ASN A 178 7.43 8.70 -13.42
N ARG A 179 8.04 9.00 -12.29
CA ARG A 179 7.65 8.52 -10.96
C ARG A 179 6.53 9.40 -10.40
N TYR A 180 5.43 8.79 -10.01
CA TYR A 180 4.28 9.48 -9.45
C TYR A 180 3.65 8.71 -8.30
N ILE A 181 3.12 9.47 -7.31
CA ILE A 181 2.25 8.95 -6.26
C ILE A 181 1.01 9.84 -6.26
N CYS A 182 -0.11 9.31 -6.69
CA CYS A 182 -1.35 10.05 -6.84
C CYS A 182 -2.47 9.44 -5.99
N HIS A 183 -3.20 10.32 -5.31
CA HIS A 183 -4.29 9.96 -4.43
C HIS A 183 -5.58 10.53 -5.01
N PHE A 184 -6.59 9.67 -5.12
CA PHE A 184 -7.92 10.01 -5.59
C PHE A 184 -8.92 9.74 -4.44
N PRO A 185 -9.02 10.67 -3.47
CA PRO A 185 -9.78 10.42 -2.25
C PRO A 185 -11.28 10.22 -2.49
N GLU A 186 -11.82 10.81 -3.56
CA GLU A 186 -13.23 10.67 -3.94
C GLU A 186 -13.55 9.27 -4.47
N ASP A 187 -12.54 8.58 -5.03
CA ASP A 187 -12.64 7.23 -5.60
C ASP A 187 -12.05 6.15 -4.68
N ASN A 188 -11.59 6.52 -3.49
CA ASN A 188 -10.84 5.62 -2.58
C ASN A 188 -9.66 4.94 -3.28
N THR A 189 -8.92 5.67 -4.13
CA THR A 189 -7.90 5.09 -5.01
C THR A 189 -6.54 5.75 -4.81
N ILE A 190 -5.47 4.94 -4.88
CA ILE A 190 -4.08 5.37 -4.79
C ILE A 190 -3.30 4.69 -5.91
N TRP A 191 -2.58 5.45 -6.72
CA TRP A 191 -1.71 4.94 -7.77
C TRP A 191 -0.27 5.40 -7.54
N SER A 192 0.68 4.45 -7.50
CA SER A 192 2.11 4.70 -7.39
C SER A 192 2.88 3.93 -8.46
N VAL A 193 3.65 4.63 -9.28
CA VAL A 193 4.38 4.05 -10.42
C VAL A 193 5.84 4.50 -10.44
N ASN A 194 6.72 3.62 -10.96
CA ASN A 194 8.15 3.85 -11.17
C ASN A 194 8.96 4.09 -9.89
N SER A 195 8.56 3.47 -8.78
CA SER A 195 9.32 3.41 -7.54
C SER A 195 9.28 2.01 -6.95
N GLY A 196 10.40 1.55 -6.44
CA GLY A 196 10.51 0.32 -5.62
C GLY A 196 10.87 0.63 -4.17
N TYR A 197 10.94 1.91 -3.77
CA TYR A 197 11.26 2.31 -2.40
C TYR A 197 10.07 2.16 -1.46
N GLY A 198 10.27 1.48 -0.33
CA GLY A 198 9.21 1.14 0.62
C GLY A 198 8.34 2.30 1.09
N GLY A 199 8.91 3.50 1.22
CA GLY A 199 8.14 4.70 1.59
C GLY A 199 7.12 5.15 0.54
N ASN A 200 7.33 4.77 -0.71
CA ASN A 200 6.49 5.15 -1.84
C ASN A 200 5.51 4.04 -2.25
N VAL A 201 5.83 2.79 -1.92
CA VAL A 201 5.10 1.61 -2.43
C VAL A 201 4.18 0.95 -1.40
N LEU A 202 4.38 1.23 -0.10
CA LEU A 202 3.49 0.76 0.96
C LEU A 202 2.28 1.69 1.09
N LEU A 203 1.32 1.52 0.19
CA LEU A 203 0.20 2.44 0.00
C LEU A 203 -0.74 2.51 1.19
N GLY A 204 -0.78 1.48 2.03
CA GLY A 204 -1.58 1.45 3.25
C GLY A 204 -1.10 2.44 4.32
N LYS A 205 0.20 2.75 4.37
CA LYS A 205 0.80 3.56 5.43
C LYS A 205 0.49 5.06 5.27
N LYS A 206 1.29 5.79 4.47
CA LYS A 206 1.11 7.24 4.33
C LYS A 206 -0.01 7.62 3.37
N CYS A 207 -0.20 6.83 2.33
CA CYS A 207 -1.17 7.15 1.31
C CYS A 207 -2.59 6.95 1.84
N PHE A 208 -2.91 5.78 2.36
CA PHE A 208 -4.23 5.51 2.93
C PHE A 208 -4.39 6.11 4.33
N ALA A 209 -3.54 5.69 5.29
CA ALA A 209 -3.74 6.00 6.71
C ALA A 209 -3.60 7.49 7.06
N LEU A 210 -2.99 8.30 6.19
CA LEU A 210 -2.89 9.75 6.40
C LEU A 210 -3.61 10.54 5.30
N ARG A 211 -3.21 10.42 4.03
CA ARG A 211 -3.70 11.32 2.97
C ARG A 211 -5.16 11.06 2.59
N ILE A 212 -5.51 9.81 2.26
CA ILE A 212 -6.92 9.45 2.04
C ILE A 212 -7.72 9.61 3.33
N ALA A 213 -7.19 9.15 4.47
CA ALA A 213 -7.86 9.26 5.76
C ALA A 213 -8.11 10.71 6.20
N SER A 214 -7.24 11.66 5.86
CA SER A 214 -7.48 13.09 6.13
C SER A 214 -8.70 13.62 5.37
N TYR A 215 -8.87 13.21 4.12
CA TYR A 215 -10.04 13.57 3.32
C TYR A 215 -11.32 12.93 3.85
N LEU A 216 -11.29 11.63 4.15
CA LEU A 216 -12.44 10.89 4.69
C LEU A 216 -12.78 11.39 6.09
N GLY A 217 -11.78 11.56 6.95
CA GLY A 217 -11.95 12.03 8.31
C GLY A 217 -12.58 13.42 8.38
N ARG A 218 -12.24 14.32 7.47
CA ARG A 218 -12.90 15.63 7.34
C ARG A 218 -14.42 15.49 7.12
N LYS A 219 -14.84 14.52 6.34
CA LYS A 219 -16.28 14.25 6.09
C LYS A 219 -16.94 13.57 7.28
N GLU A 220 -16.24 12.70 7.98
CA GLU A 220 -16.73 11.91 9.11
C GLU A 220 -16.60 12.62 10.46
N GLY A 221 -15.89 13.77 10.53
CA GLY A 221 -15.62 14.50 11.77
C GLY A 221 -14.43 13.96 12.57
N TRP A 222 -13.50 13.25 11.93
CA TRP A 222 -12.28 12.72 12.52
C TRP A 222 -11.04 13.46 11.98
N MET A 223 -9.95 13.36 12.72
CA MET A 223 -8.64 13.83 12.29
C MET A 223 -7.72 12.63 12.06
N ALA A 224 -7.11 12.55 10.89
CA ALA A 224 -6.03 11.60 10.66
C ALA A 224 -4.73 12.16 11.22
N GLU A 225 -3.99 11.36 11.98
CA GLU A 225 -2.76 11.80 12.65
C GLU A 225 -1.71 10.68 12.62
N HIS A 226 -0.44 11.08 12.59
CA HIS A 226 0.69 10.17 12.74
C HIS A 226 0.97 9.93 14.21
N MET A 227 0.46 8.82 14.73
CA MET A 227 0.58 8.49 16.16
C MET A 227 0.86 7.01 16.38
N LEU A 228 1.30 6.70 17.58
CA LEU A 228 1.39 5.32 18.08
C LEU A 228 0.56 5.15 19.36
N ILE A 229 0.15 3.92 19.60
CA ILE A 229 -0.34 3.45 20.90
C ILE A 229 0.64 2.38 21.36
N LEU A 230 1.27 2.59 22.53
CA LEU A 230 2.19 1.66 23.15
C LEU A 230 1.55 1.08 24.40
N GLY A 231 1.41 -0.24 24.45
CA GLY A 231 1.08 -0.96 25.69
C GLY A 231 2.37 -1.33 26.43
N VAL A 232 2.50 -0.89 27.69
CA VAL A 232 3.61 -1.24 28.58
C VAL A 232 3.04 -2.15 29.65
N GLU A 233 3.45 -3.41 29.63
CA GLU A 233 3.10 -4.39 30.66
C GLU A 233 4.15 -4.36 31.78
N TYR A 234 3.68 -4.18 33.00
CA TYR A 234 4.50 -4.20 34.20
C TYR A 234 4.67 -5.63 34.74
N PRO A 235 5.67 -5.88 35.61
CA PRO A 235 5.89 -7.20 36.18
C PRO A 235 4.73 -7.76 37.01
N ASP A 236 3.83 -6.90 37.49
CA ASP A 236 2.60 -7.28 38.20
C ASP A 236 1.42 -7.63 37.27
N GLY A 237 1.64 -7.54 35.94
CA GLY A 237 0.62 -7.80 34.92
C GLY A 237 -0.27 -6.59 34.58
N GLU A 238 -0.07 -5.44 35.23
CA GLU A 238 -0.78 -4.22 34.85
C GLU A 238 -0.27 -3.72 33.48
N THR A 239 -1.17 -3.40 32.56
CA THR A 239 -0.82 -2.78 31.27
C THR A 239 -1.27 -1.34 31.21
N LYS A 240 -0.35 -0.42 30.94
CA LYS A 240 -0.65 1.00 30.69
C LYS A 240 -0.50 1.31 29.21
N TYR A 241 -1.49 1.98 28.64
CA TYR A 241 -1.48 2.42 27.24
C TYR A 241 -1.08 3.90 27.15
N ILE A 242 -0.08 4.17 26.33
CA ILE A 242 0.46 5.49 26.08
C ILE A 242 0.18 5.84 24.62
N CYS A 243 -0.51 6.95 24.39
CA CYS A 243 -0.69 7.51 23.05
C CYS A 243 0.31 8.63 22.82
N ALA A 244 0.98 8.63 21.67
CA ALA A 244 1.88 9.70 21.28
C ALA A 244 1.61 10.10 19.83
N ALA A 245 1.39 11.39 19.60
CA ALA A 245 1.28 12.00 18.28
C ALA A 245 2.60 12.68 17.94
N PHE A 246 3.06 12.50 16.70
CA PHE A 246 4.34 13.03 16.24
C PHE A 246 4.14 13.95 15.04
N PRO A 247 4.99 15.00 14.88
CA PRO A 247 5.04 15.73 13.63
C PRO A 247 5.36 14.82 12.45
N SER A 248 4.77 15.08 11.30
CA SER A 248 4.84 14.18 10.12
C SER A 248 6.25 14.04 9.53
N ALA A 249 7.22 14.79 9.97
CA ALA A 249 8.61 14.74 9.52
C ALA A 249 9.55 13.97 10.47
N CYS A 250 9.01 13.36 11.51
CA CYS A 250 9.79 12.57 12.46
C CYS A 250 9.95 11.14 12.00
#